data_2b8fd23050e0450f2922f5519eba730e
#
_entry.id   2b8fd23050e0450f2922f5519eba730e
#
_cell.length_a   1.000
_cell.length_b   1.000
_cell.length_c   1.000
_cell.angle_alpha   90.00
_cell.angle_beta   90.00
_cell.angle_gamma   90.00
#
_symmetry.space_group_name_H-M   'P 1'
#
loop_
_entity.id
_entity.type
_entity.pdbx_description
1 polymer ?
#
loop_
_entity_poly.entity_id
_entity_poly.type
_entity_poly.pdbx_seq_one_letter_code
_entity_poly.pdbx_strand_id
1 'polypeptide(L)'
;MDGMDMSASGDWRMAAMAKHMAYSSPRSLTAADSVRSALVVNELRQAIAKYQDVKVAEADGYKMFAPQIKNQPQYHFTRGLNAMRNQWGFDAARPTSLLYKKDAQGQFHLIGAMYTASKGTSEDDLDKRIPLSVARWHRHVNWCVPARYAKDRWFETKDGRPVFGPLGLATREECKAVDGRFIPQAFGWMVHVNTFAGNDLKSIWHDDHMDHADTMLGEPKRPD
;
A
#
# COMPACT_ATOMS: atom_id res chain seq x y z
N MET A 1 -12.91 -20.31 -11.07
CA MET A 1 -11.56 -20.05 -10.52
C MET A 1 -11.74 -19.28 -9.22
N ASP A 2 -11.44 -19.92 -8.10
CA ASP A 2 -11.49 -19.23 -6.82
C ASP A 2 -10.31 -18.27 -6.74
N GLY A 3 -10.62 -16.98 -6.57
CA GLY A 3 -9.60 -15.94 -6.40
C GLY A 3 -8.85 -16.10 -5.07
N MET A 4 -7.66 -15.50 -4.96
CA MET A 4 -6.88 -15.49 -3.72
C MET A 4 -7.69 -14.85 -2.59
N ASP A 5 -7.88 -15.58 -1.49
CA ASP A 5 -8.57 -15.10 -0.30
C ASP A 5 -7.55 -14.59 0.73
N MET A 6 -7.71 -13.34 1.18
CA MET A 6 -6.84 -12.67 2.14
C MET A 6 -7.38 -12.69 3.58
N SER A 7 -8.50 -13.36 3.85
CA SER A 7 -9.15 -13.35 5.16
C SER A 7 -8.49 -14.24 6.21
N ALA A 8 -7.76 -15.28 5.80
CA ALA A 8 -7.10 -16.18 6.76
C ALA A 8 -5.90 -15.49 7.42
N SER A 9 -5.95 -15.27 8.72
CA SER A 9 -4.86 -14.77 9.54
C SER A 9 -3.89 -15.90 9.92
N GLY A 10 -2.58 -15.65 9.77
CA GLY A 10 -1.53 -16.57 10.23
C GLY A 10 -0.20 -15.84 10.31
N ASP A 11 0.61 -16.13 11.31
CA ASP A 11 1.95 -15.53 11.52
C ASP A 11 2.84 -15.58 10.27
N TRP A 12 2.67 -16.62 9.44
CA TRP A 12 3.43 -16.76 8.21
C TRP A 12 3.15 -15.65 7.18
N ARG A 13 1.93 -15.08 7.15
CA ARG A 13 1.58 -13.99 6.21
C ARG A 13 2.34 -12.73 6.53
N MET A 14 2.44 -12.39 7.80
CA MET A 14 3.21 -11.24 8.26
C MET A 14 4.69 -11.42 7.93
N ALA A 15 5.24 -12.59 8.21
CA ALA A 15 6.63 -12.93 7.85
C ALA A 15 6.87 -12.88 6.33
N ALA A 16 5.89 -13.30 5.53
CA ALA A 16 5.96 -13.21 4.07
C ALA A 16 5.90 -11.75 3.62
N MET A 17 4.97 -10.95 4.14
CA MET A 17 4.84 -9.52 3.80
C MET A 17 6.12 -8.75 4.11
N ALA A 18 6.76 -8.99 5.26
CA ALA A 18 8.02 -8.34 5.63
C ALA A 18 9.14 -8.53 4.60
N LYS A 19 9.18 -9.68 3.91
CA LYS A 19 10.15 -9.95 2.83
C LYS A 19 9.84 -9.20 1.54
N HIS A 20 8.61 -8.73 1.38
CA HIS A 20 8.10 -8.09 0.18
C HIS A 20 7.90 -6.58 0.32
N MET A 21 8.32 -5.99 1.46
CA MET A 21 8.19 -4.57 1.73
C MET A 21 9.56 -3.94 2.02
N ALA A 22 9.78 -2.75 1.50
CA ALA A 22 10.93 -1.91 1.85
C ALA A 22 10.42 -0.50 2.15
N TYR A 23 10.91 0.09 3.24
CA TYR A 23 10.47 1.39 3.75
C TYR A 23 11.53 2.47 3.57
N SER A 24 11.09 3.73 3.49
CA SER A 24 11.97 4.89 3.62
C SER A 24 12.55 4.99 5.03
N SER A 25 13.69 5.64 5.16
CA SER A 25 14.30 5.91 6.46
C SER A 25 13.45 6.89 7.27
N PRO A 26 13.23 6.66 8.59
CA PRO A 26 12.53 7.63 9.44
C PRO A 26 13.38 8.87 9.65
N ARG A 27 12.72 10.02 9.87
CA ARG A 27 13.37 11.30 10.22
C ARG A 27 12.84 11.81 11.55
N SER A 28 13.61 12.66 12.22
CA SER A 28 13.15 13.32 13.43
C SER A 28 12.02 14.29 13.12
N LEU A 29 10.96 14.25 13.94
CA LEU A 29 9.80 15.13 13.78
C LEU A 29 10.15 16.58 14.11
N THR A 30 9.74 17.52 13.26
CA THR A 30 9.81 18.94 13.49
C THR A 30 8.42 19.57 13.57
N ALA A 31 8.32 20.77 14.17
CA ALA A 31 7.06 21.52 14.18
C ALA A 31 6.57 21.85 12.76
N ALA A 32 7.50 22.16 11.85
CA ALA A 32 7.18 22.41 10.44
C ALA A 32 6.58 21.18 9.74
N ASP A 33 7.07 19.98 10.06
CA ASP A 33 6.54 18.74 9.50
C ASP A 33 5.12 18.46 9.98
N SER A 34 4.83 18.72 11.24
CA SER A 34 3.48 18.58 11.79
C SER A 34 2.50 19.52 11.07
N VAL A 35 2.89 20.76 10.79
CA VAL A 35 2.06 21.71 10.04
C VAL A 35 1.88 21.25 8.58
N ARG A 36 2.96 20.89 7.89
CA ARG A 36 2.90 20.41 6.49
C ARG A 36 2.00 19.19 6.35
N SER A 37 2.17 18.22 7.23
CA SER A 37 1.37 16.98 7.19
C SER A 37 -0.10 17.23 7.49
N ALA A 38 -0.42 18.14 8.41
CA ALA A 38 -1.81 18.53 8.69
C ALA A 38 -2.47 19.24 7.49
N LEU A 39 -1.72 20.09 6.76
CA LEU A 39 -2.22 20.74 5.54
C LEU A 39 -2.55 19.70 4.47
N VAL A 40 -1.67 18.71 4.23
CA VAL A 40 -1.93 17.63 3.28
C VAL A 40 -3.20 16.86 3.66
N VAL A 41 -3.38 16.52 4.95
CA VAL A 41 -4.57 15.80 5.44
C VAL A 41 -5.84 16.60 5.24
N ASN A 42 -5.81 17.90 5.55
CA ASN A 42 -6.99 18.76 5.42
C ASN A 42 -7.41 18.94 3.96
N GLU A 43 -6.47 19.18 3.06
CA GLU A 43 -6.72 19.28 1.63
C GLU A 43 -7.26 17.94 1.08
N LEU A 44 -6.66 16.83 1.45
CA LEU A 44 -7.11 15.51 1.07
C LEU A 44 -8.54 15.25 1.55
N ARG A 45 -8.87 15.51 2.82
CA ARG A 45 -10.23 15.32 3.39
C ARG A 45 -11.28 16.03 2.57
N GLN A 46 -11.03 17.29 2.23
CA GLN A 46 -11.95 18.09 1.42
C GLN A 46 -12.11 17.49 0.02
N ALA A 47 -11.01 17.10 -0.61
CA ALA A 47 -11.04 16.59 -1.98
C ALA A 47 -11.74 15.24 -2.11
N ILE A 48 -11.62 14.35 -1.11
CA ILE A 48 -12.18 12.99 -1.18
C ILE A 48 -13.51 12.82 -0.44
N ALA A 49 -14.01 13.84 0.26
CA ALA A 49 -15.27 13.75 1.02
C ALA A 49 -16.46 13.25 0.21
N LYS A 50 -16.54 13.59 -1.07
CA LYS A 50 -17.58 13.15 -2.00
C LYS A 50 -17.55 11.66 -2.33
N TYR A 51 -16.46 10.98 -2.05
CA TYR A 51 -16.26 9.56 -2.36
C TYR A 51 -16.65 8.60 -1.23
N GLN A 52 -17.43 9.07 -0.24
CA GLN A 52 -18.06 8.18 0.73
C GLN A 52 -18.95 7.14 0.02
N ASP A 53 -19.61 7.52 -1.06
CA ASP A 53 -20.23 6.59 -2.00
C ASP A 53 -19.19 6.14 -3.06
N VAL A 54 -18.85 4.87 -3.05
CA VAL A 54 -17.89 4.28 -3.99
C VAL A 54 -18.31 4.45 -5.45
N LYS A 55 -19.61 4.53 -5.74
CA LYS A 55 -20.13 4.76 -7.11
C LYS A 55 -19.73 6.12 -7.65
N VAL A 56 -19.64 7.13 -6.79
CA VAL A 56 -19.13 8.46 -7.18
C VAL A 56 -17.65 8.38 -7.55
N ALA A 57 -16.86 7.60 -6.80
CA ALA A 57 -15.48 7.37 -7.15
C ALA A 57 -15.31 6.64 -8.49
N GLU A 58 -16.12 5.61 -8.72
CA GLU A 58 -16.13 4.87 -10.00
C GLU A 58 -16.50 5.75 -11.19
N ALA A 59 -17.52 6.60 -11.02
CA ALA A 59 -17.94 7.58 -12.02
C ALA A 59 -16.83 8.60 -12.36
N ASP A 60 -16.02 8.98 -11.36
CA ASP A 60 -14.85 9.87 -11.53
C ASP A 60 -13.60 9.13 -12.06
N GLY A 61 -13.74 7.85 -12.41
CA GLY A 61 -12.70 7.04 -13.08
C GLY A 61 -11.74 6.31 -12.13
N TYR A 62 -12.06 6.20 -10.85
CA TYR A 62 -11.38 5.29 -9.95
C TYR A 62 -11.87 3.86 -10.20
N LYS A 63 -10.97 2.90 -10.28
CA LYS A 63 -11.28 1.49 -10.53
C LYS A 63 -10.61 0.62 -9.48
N MET A 64 -11.32 -0.41 -9.02
CA MET A 64 -10.77 -1.37 -8.06
C MET A 64 -9.49 -2.01 -8.63
N PHE A 65 -8.43 -1.93 -7.88
CA PHE A 65 -7.17 -2.61 -8.18
C PHE A 65 -7.27 -4.08 -7.78
N ALA A 66 -6.82 -4.98 -8.65
CA ALA A 66 -6.81 -6.42 -8.42
C ALA A 66 -8.18 -7.00 -7.96
N PRO A 67 -9.27 -6.79 -8.71
CA PRO A 67 -10.62 -7.21 -8.30
C PRO A 67 -10.78 -8.74 -8.18
N GLN A 68 -9.84 -9.52 -8.72
CA GLN A 68 -9.78 -10.98 -8.59
C GLN A 68 -9.29 -11.44 -7.21
N ILE A 69 -8.70 -10.56 -6.40
CA ILE A 69 -8.30 -10.87 -5.02
C ILE A 69 -9.49 -10.60 -4.12
N LYS A 70 -10.02 -11.66 -3.50
CA LYS A 70 -11.15 -11.58 -2.58
C LYS A 70 -10.68 -11.22 -1.17
N ASN A 71 -11.60 -10.64 -0.38
CA ASN A 71 -11.42 -10.37 1.06
C ASN A 71 -10.09 -9.63 1.37
N GLN A 72 -9.81 -8.60 0.56
CA GLN A 72 -8.66 -7.75 0.81
C GLN A 72 -8.85 -7.00 2.13
N PRO A 73 -7.84 -6.91 3.01
CA PRO A 73 -7.90 -6.11 4.24
C PRO A 73 -8.24 -4.64 3.96
N GLN A 74 -7.77 -4.15 2.81
CA GLN A 74 -7.99 -2.80 2.31
C GLN A 74 -8.10 -2.84 0.78
N TYR A 75 -9.16 -2.25 0.25
CA TYR A 75 -9.42 -2.17 -1.18
C TYR A 75 -8.90 -0.85 -1.74
N HIS A 76 -8.12 -0.91 -2.80
CA HIS A 76 -7.59 0.24 -3.51
C HIS A 76 -8.43 0.52 -4.76
N PHE A 77 -9.05 1.70 -4.83
CA PHE A 77 -9.67 2.19 -6.05
C PHE A 77 -8.74 3.21 -6.69
N THR A 78 -8.11 2.85 -7.79
CA THR A 78 -6.99 3.59 -8.41
C THR A 78 -7.48 4.37 -9.63
N ARG A 79 -7.03 5.63 -9.74
CA ARG A 79 -7.21 6.46 -10.93
C ARG A 79 -5.90 6.55 -11.71
N GLY A 80 -5.85 5.93 -12.89
CA GLY A 80 -4.62 5.85 -13.70
C GLY A 80 -4.02 7.19 -14.06
N LEU A 81 -4.85 8.21 -14.33
CA LEU A 81 -4.39 9.58 -14.61
C LEU A 81 -3.66 10.20 -13.41
N ASN A 82 -4.18 10.00 -12.18
CA ASN A 82 -3.53 10.48 -10.97
C ASN A 82 -2.23 9.69 -10.70
N ALA A 83 -2.25 8.37 -10.91
CA ALA A 83 -1.05 7.54 -10.82
C ALA A 83 0.08 8.05 -11.76
N MET A 84 -0.28 8.43 -12.98
CA MET A 84 0.66 9.00 -13.94
C MET A 84 1.20 10.37 -13.49
N ARG A 85 0.33 11.28 -13.05
CA ARG A 85 0.71 12.61 -12.57
C ARG A 85 1.64 12.55 -11.36
N ASN A 86 1.36 11.67 -10.43
CA ASN A 86 2.16 11.49 -9.22
C ASN A 86 3.57 10.91 -9.45
N GLN A 87 3.88 10.43 -10.68
CA GLN A 87 5.26 10.09 -11.03
C GLN A 87 6.18 11.34 -11.04
N TRP A 88 5.64 12.49 -11.42
CA TRP A 88 6.41 13.71 -11.68
C TRP A 88 6.18 14.81 -10.63
N GLY A 89 5.06 14.78 -9.91
CA GLY A 89 4.67 15.80 -8.96
C GLY A 89 3.90 15.25 -7.78
N PHE A 90 3.41 16.15 -6.93
CA PHE A 90 2.55 15.86 -5.78
C PHE A 90 1.40 16.87 -5.73
N ASP A 91 0.20 16.37 -5.54
CA ASP A 91 -1.03 17.15 -5.38
C ASP A 91 -1.88 16.44 -4.31
N ALA A 92 -2.03 17.07 -3.15
CA ALA A 92 -2.75 16.48 -2.01
C ALA A 92 -4.23 16.22 -2.34
N ALA A 93 -4.84 17.04 -3.21
CA ALA A 93 -6.23 16.87 -3.65
C ALA A 93 -6.43 15.72 -4.65
N ARG A 94 -5.35 15.14 -5.20
CA ARG A 94 -5.42 14.13 -6.27
C ARG A 94 -4.67 12.85 -5.91
N PRO A 95 -5.14 12.10 -4.91
CA PRO A 95 -4.51 10.84 -4.53
C PRO A 95 -4.52 9.84 -5.70
N THR A 96 -3.53 8.97 -5.72
CA THR A 96 -3.45 7.88 -6.70
C THR A 96 -4.61 6.91 -6.54
N SER A 97 -4.91 6.55 -5.29
CA SER A 97 -6.00 5.63 -4.96
C SER A 97 -6.80 6.14 -3.77
N LEU A 98 -8.08 5.78 -3.77
CA LEU A 98 -8.94 5.85 -2.60
C LEU A 98 -8.88 4.50 -1.90
N LEU A 99 -8.91 4.52 -0.57
CA LEU A 99 -8.82 3.34 0.26
C LEU A 99 -10.15 3.06 0.93
N TYR A 100 -10.65 1.83 0.77
CA TYR A 100 -11.92 1.40 1.36
C TYR A 100 -11.71 0.13 2.19
N LYS A 101 -12.46 0.03 3.28
CA LYS A 101 -12.72 -1.25 3.96
C LYS A 101 -14.12 -1.72 3.59
N LYS A 102 -14.31 -3.03 3.57
CA LYS A 102 -15.60 -3.66 3.29
C LYS A 102 -16.17 -4.19 4.61
N ASP A 103 -17.43 -3.84 4.90
CA ASP A 103 -18.10 -4.37 6.09
C ASP A 103 -18.64 -5.80 5.88
N ALA A 104 -19.24 -6.35 6.93
CA ALA A 104 -19.83 -7.69 6.89
C ALA A 104 -21.03 -7.79 5.91
N GLN A 105 -21.67 -6.67 5.59
CA GLN A 105 -22.77 -6.57 4.62
C GLN A 105 -22.24 -6.40 3.19
N GLY A 106 -20.93 -6.29 3.02
CA GLY A 106 -20.29 -6.13 1.74
C GLY A 106 -20.23 -4.69 1.21
N GLN A 107 -20.56 -3.69 2.05
CA GLN A 107 -20.52 -2.29 1.68
C GLN A 107 -19.10 -1.70 1.85
N PHE A 108 -18.73 -0.80 0.95
CA PHE A 108 -17.46 -0.10 0.99
C PHE A 108 -17.55 1.18 1.82
N HIS A 109 -16.65 1.32 2.77
CA HIS A 109 -16.48 2.52 3.61
C HIS A 109 -15.14 3.16 3.30
N LEU A 110 -15.15 4.42 2.89
CA LEU A 110 -13.94 5.19 2.62
C LEU A 110 -13.17 5.40 3.93
N ILE A 111 -11.92 4.98 3.98
CA ILE A 111 -11.04 5.13 5.15
C ILE A 111 -9.91 6.12 4.91
N GLY A 112 -9.57 6.39 3.65
CA GLY A 112 -8.49 7.30 3.32
C GLY A 112 -8.05 7.24 1.87
N ALA A 113 -6.77 7.49 1.64
CA ALA A 113 -6.18 7.51 0.32
C ALA A 113 -4.73 7.00 0.31
N MET A 114 -4.21 6.76 -0.89
CA MET A 114 -2.81 6.40 -1.13
C MET A 114 -2.23 7.33 -2.18
N TYR A 115 -1.02 7.81 -1.93
CA TYR A 115 -0.20 8.48 -2.93
C TYR A 115 0.91 7.56 -3.43
N THR A 116 1.37 7.82 -4.65
CA THR A 116 2.50 7.10 -5.24
C THR A 116 3.58 8.07 -5.72
N ALA A 117 4.80 7.55 -5.87
CA ALA A 117 5.90 8.25 -6.51
C ALA A 117 6.67 7.27 -7.40
N SER A 118 7.50 7.80 -8.31
CA SER A 118 8.30 6.97 -9.21
C SER A 118 9.30 6.09 -8.45
N LYS A 119 9.76 5.01 -9.08
CA LYS A 119 10.75 4.09 -8.48
C LYS A 119 12.06 4.80 -8.12
N GLY A 120 12.45 5.80 -8.92
CA GLY A 120 13.68 6.56 -8.75
C GLY A 120 13.56 7.82 -7.89
N THR A 121 12.39 8.09 -7.28
CA THR A 121 12.23 9.24 -6.38
C THR A 121 13.11 9.08 -5.16
N SER A 122 13.93 10.10 -4.87
CA SER A 122 14.79 10.11 -3.68
C SER A 122 13.99 10.28 -2.39
N GLU A 123 14.56 9.85 -1.26
CA GLU A 123 13.91 10.08 0.04
C GLU A 123 13.72 11.57 0.35
N ASP A 124 14.63 12.44 -0.08
CA ASP A 124 14.49 13.89 0.06
C ASP A 124 13.29 14.43 -0.75
N ASP A 125 13.04 13.89 -1.94
CA ASP A 125 11.88 14.29 -2.74
C ASP A 125 10.57 13.67 -2.22
N LEU A 126 10.62 12.49 -1.60
CA LEU A 126 9.48 11.93 -0.86
C LEU A 126 9.14 12.80 0.35
N ASP A 127 10.15 13.24 1.10
CA ASP A 127 9.99 14.11 2.28
C ASP A 127 9.36 15.46 1.94
N LYS A 128 9.69 16.03 0.78
CA LYS A 128 9.05 17.26 0.28
C LYS A 128 7.56 17.08 0.02
N ARG A 129 7.12 15.88 -0.38
CA ARG A 129 5.71 15.55 -0.61
C ARG A 129 4.96 15.35 0.71
N ILE A 130 5.46 14.44 1.54
CA ILE A 130 4.94 14.09 2.86
C ILE A 130 6.14 13.82 3.76
N PRO A 131 6.24 14.52 4.92
CA PRO A 131 7.41 14.40 5.78
C PRO A 131 7.66 12.95 6.23
N LEU A 132 8.88 12.47 6.09
CA LEU A 132 9.31 11.13 6.52
C LEU A 132 9.36 10.99 8.05
N SER A 133 9.21 12.11 8.76
CA SER A 133 9.07 12.15 10.22
C SER A 133 7.67 11.77 10.71
N VAL A 134 6.64 11.84 9.85
CA VAL A 134 5.25 11.50 10.20
C VAL A 134 4.77 10.25 9.49
N ALA A 135 5.24 9.98 8.26
CA ALA A 135 4.81 8.84 7.46
C ALA A 135 6.01 8.16 6.80
N ARG A 136 5.99 6.85 6.70
CA ARG A 136 6.99 6.09 5.98
C ARG A 136 6.43 5.66 4.63
N TRP A 137 7.09 6.10 3.57
CA TRP A 137 6.85 5.57 2.25
C TRP A 137 7.35 4.14 2.18
N HIS A 138 6.61 3.27 1.50
CA HIS A 138 6.98 1.89 1.27
C HIS A 138 6.95 1.55 -0.21
N ARG A 139 7.57 0.44 -0.56
CA ARG A 139 7.57 -0.13 -1.90
C ARG A 139 7.53 -1.65 -1.82
N HIS A 140 6.84 -2.26 -2.77
CA HIS A 140 6.82 -3.70 -2.89
C HIS A 140 8.05 -4.21 -3.62
N VAL A 141 8.77 -5.13 -2.99
CA VAL A 141 10.02 -5.70 -3.47
C VAL A 141 9.94 -7.23 -3.52
N ASN A 142 10.89 -7.84 -4.22
CA ASN A 142 11.14 -9.27 -4.21
C ASN A 142 9.96 -10.14 -4.64
N TRP A 143 9.16 -9.70 -5.61
CA TRP A 143 8.04 -10.51 -6.08
C TRP A 143 8.50 -11.58 -7.06
N CYS A 144 8.07 -12.82 -6.83
CA CYS A 144 8.03 -13.84 -7.85
C CYS A 144 6.67 -13.76 -8.56
N VAL A 145 6.67 -13.68 -9.89
CA VAL A 145 5.44 -13.70 -10.70
C VAL A 145 5.52 -14.81 -11.76
N PRO A 146 4.39 -15.36 -12.21
CA PRO A 146 4.41 -16.36 -13.26
C PRO A 146 5.08 -15.84 -14.53
N ALA A 147 5.64 -16.73 -15.32
CA ALA A 147 6.06 -16.42 -16.68
C ALA A 147 4.90 -15.79 -17.47
N ARG A 148 5.19 -14.92 -18.44
CA ARG A 148 4.17 -14.15 -19.16
C ARG A 148 3.13 -15.01 -19.88
N TYR A 149 3.52 -16.22 -20.29
CA TYR A 149 2.66 -17.19 -20.96
C TYR A 149 1.87 -18.09 -20.01
N ALA A 150 2.16 -18.07 -18.71
CA ALA A 150 1.60 -18.95 -17.69
C ALA A 150 0.81 -18.15 -16.63
N LYS A 151 -0.06 -17.24 -17.07
CA LYS A 151 -0.83 -16.34 -16.17
C LYS A 151 -1.85 -17.08 -15.30
N ASP A 152 -2.28 -18.25 -15.69
CA ASP A 152 -3.12 -19.17 -14.94
C ASP A 152 -2.48 -19.63 -13.63
N ARG A 153 -1.14 -19.61 -13.54
CA ARG A 153 -0.37 -19.97 -12.36
C ARG A 153 -0.40 -18.93 -11.22
N TRP A 154 -1.02 -17.77 -11.41
CA TRP A 154 -1.07 -16.73 -10.37
C TRP A 154 -1.62 -17.21 -9.02
N PHE A 155 -2.50 -18.21 -9.05
CA PHE A 155 -3.13 -18.77 -7.86
C PHE A 155 -2.50 -20.09 -7.41
N GLU A 156 -1.34 -20.45 -7.95
CA GLU A 156 -0.60 -21.63 -7.56
C GLU A 156 -0.17 -21.53 -6.09
N THR A 157 -0.40 -22.63 -5.37
CA THR A 157 0.01 -22.77 -3.97
C THR A 157 0.93 -23.97 -3.80
N LYS A 158 1.86 -23.87 -2.85
CA LYS A 158 2.70 -24.96 -2.37
C LYS A 158 2.60 -24.99 -0.84
N ASP A 159 2.27 -26.14 -0.27
CA ASP A 159 2.07 -26.34 1.16
C ASP A 159 1.10 -25.30 1.78
N GLY A 160 0.01 -24.99 1.05
CA GLY A 160 -1.00 -24.03 1.45
C GLY A 160 -0.58 -22.56 1.38
N ARG A 161 0.60 -22.25 0.82
CA ARG A 161 1.12 -20.88 0.67
C ARG A 161 1.20 -20.48 -0.80
N PRO A 162 0.93 -19.21 -1.15
CA PRO A 162 1.10 -18.72 -2.50
C PRO A 162 2.54 -18.92 -3.00
N VAL A 163 2.69 -19.36 -4.24
CA VAL A 163 4.00 -19.41 -4.91
C VAL A 163 4.34 -18.04 -5.49
N PHE A 164 3.36 -17.31 -5.99
CA PHE A 164 3.52 -16.05 -6.70
C PHE A 164 2.86 -14.88 -5.97
N GLY A 165 3.31 -13.66 -6.28
CA GLY A 165 2.72 -12.41 -5.81
C GLY A 165 3.26 -11.91 -4.46
N PRO A 166 2.48 -11.06 -3.76
CA PRO A 166 2.95 -10.32 -2.58
C PRO A 166 3.13 -11.17 -1.32
N LEU A 167 2.74 -12.43 -1.34
CA LEU A 167 2.90 -13.40 -0.25
C LEU A 167 3.68 -14.65 -0.71
N GLY A 168 4.22 -14.61 -1.92
CA GLY A 168 4.88 -15.75 -2.56
C GLY A 168 6.35 -15.88 -2.22
N LEU A 169 7.08 -16.49 -3.15
CA LEU A 169 8.53 -16.67 -3.04
C LEU A 169 9.25 -15.32 -3.13
N ALA A 170 10.24 -15.12 -2.27
CA ALA A 170 10.89 -13.83 -2.07
C ALA A 170 12.34 -13.77 -2.56
N THR A 171 12.92 -14.89 -2.99
CA THR A 171 14.29 -14.91 -3.53
C THR A 171 14.32 -15.21 -5.03
N ARG A 172 15.36 -14.76 -5.69
CA ARG A 172 15.57 -15.01 -7.12
C ARG A 172 15.73 -16.50 -7.40
N GLU A 173 16.42 -17.19 -6.53
CA GLU A 173 16.73 -18.63 -6.64
C GLU A 173 15.46 -19.46 -6.53
N GLU A 174 14.64 -19.23 -5.50
CA GLU A 174 13.36 -19.90 -5.33
C GLU A 174 12.42 -19.63 -6.52
N CYS A 175 12.37 -18.37 -6.98
CA CYS A 175 11.53 -17.97 -8.10
C CYS A 175 11.97 -18.67 -9.41
N LYS A 176 13.27 -18.81 -9.63
CA LYS A 176 13.82 -19.55 -10.78
C LYS A 176 13.48 -21.03 -10.71
N ALA A 177 13.52 -21.62 -9.51
CA ALA A 177 13.21 -23.05 -9.32
C ALA A 177 11.79 -23.44 -9.68
N VAL A 178 10.86 -22.48 -9.74
CA VAL A 178 9.46 -22.67 -10.16
C VAL A 178 9.18 -22.07 -11.54
N ASP A 179 10.20 -21.80 -12.34
CA ASP A 179 10.07 -21.15 -13.66
C ASP A 179 9.29 -19.83 -13.59
N GLY A 180 9.48 -19.09 -12.51
CA GLY A 180 8.92 -17.76 -12.29
C GLY A 180 9.83 -16.64 -12.79
N ARG A 181 9.26 -15.44 -12.87
CA ARG A 181 9.99 -14.21 -13.20
C ARG A 181 10.14 -13.35 -11.93
N PHE A 182 11.36 -13.21 -11.45
CA PHE A 182 11.66 -12.40 -10.29
C PHE A 182 11.63 -10.91 -10.62
N ILE A 183 10.89 -10.13 -9.80
CA ILE A 183 10.76 -8.69 -9.90
C ILE A 183 11.35 -8.06 -8.63
N PRO A 184 12.53 -7.44 -8.72
CA PRO A 184 13.17 -6.83 -7.55
C PRO A 184 12.33 -5.72 -6.91
N GLN A 185 11.62 -4.94 -7.73
CA GLN A 185 10.69 -3.90 -7.29
C GLN A 185 9.48 -3.85 -8.22
N ALA A 186 8.29 -4.17 -7.67
CA ALA A 186 7.07 -4.29 -8.45
C ALA A 186 6.49 -2.92 -8.85
N PHE A 187 6.39 -1.99 -7.91
CA PHE A 187 5.77 -0.66 -8.07
C PHE A 187 6.75 0.45 -7.67
N GLY A 188 6.33 1.71 -7.82
CA GLY A 188 7.00 2.87 -7.24
C GLY A 188 6.81 2.93 -5.72
N TRP A 189 7.15 4.07 -5.13
CA TRP A 189 6.89 4.35 -3.73
C TRP A 189 5.40 4.58 -3.50
N MET A 190 4.91 4.19 -2.33
CA MET A 190 3.53 4.35 -1.88
C MET A 190 3.49 4.83 -0.43
N VAL A 191 2.47 5.62 -0.09
CA VAL A 191 2.17 5.99 1.30
C VAL A 191 0.67 6.03 1.50
N HIS A 192 0.19 5.42 2.57
CA HIS A 192 -1.21 5.41 2.98
C HIS A 192 -1.51 6.56 3.92
N VAL A 193 -2.73 7.08 3.84
CA VAL A 193 -3.25 8.16 4.70
C VAL A 193 -4.63 7.74 5.16
N ASN A 194 -4.79 7.39 6.42
CA ASN A 194 -6.06 7.04 7.06
C ASN A 194 -6.83 8.32 7.42
N THR A 195 -7.28 9.05 6.42
CA THR A 195 -7.80 10.42 6.52
C THR A 195 -8.95 10.57 7.50
N PHE A 196 -9.72 9.53 7.74
CA PHE A 196 -10.87 9.52 8.63
C PHE A 196 -10.63 8.82 9.98
N ALA A 197 -9.37 8.46 10.31
CA ALA A 197 -9.00 7.87 11.59
C ALA A 197 -8.93 8.88 12.76
N GLY A 198 -9.63 10.01 12.67
CA GLY A 198 -9.63 11.08 13.67
C GLY A 198 -8.73 12.26 13.30
N ASN A 199 -8.24 12.99 14.31
CA ASN A 199 -7.41 14.19 14.11
C ASN A 199 -5.96 14.00 14.58
N ASP A 200 -5.64 12.88 15.18
CA ASP A 200 -4.29 12.53 15.60
C ASP A 200 -3.44 12.13 14.40
N LEU A 201 -2.33 12.84 14.20
CA LEU A 201 -1.42 12.56 13.06
C LEU A 201 -0.84 11.15 13.11
N LYS A 202 -0.61 10.60 14.30
CA LYS A 202 -0.08 9.23 14.44
C LYS A 202 -1.06 8.20 13.87
N SER A 203 -2.35 8.33 14.19
CA SER A 203 -3.40 7.44 13.68
C SER A 203 -3.65 7.64 12.18
N ILE A 204 -3.57 8.89 11.69
CA ILE A 204 -3.79 9.22 10.28
C ILE A 204 -2.68 8.65 9.39
N TRP A 205 -1.42 8.76 9.84
CA TRP A 205 -0.25 8.30 9.08
C TRP A 205 0.21 6.89 9.45
N HIS A 206 -0.57 6.19 10.29
CA HIS A 206 -0.31 4.82 10.64
C HIS A 206 -0.48 3.91 9.42
N ASP A 207 0.50 3.06 9.19
CA ASP A 207 0.43 2.02 8.17
C ASP A 207 0.30 0.66 8.89
N ASP A 208 -0.87 0.02 8.77
CA ASP A 208 -1.16 -1.29 9.37
C ASP A 208 -0.10 -2.35 9.02
N HIS A 209 0.65 -2.14 7.94
CA HIS A 209 1.77 -3.01 7.56
C HIS A 209 3.01 -2.82 8.43
N MET A 210 3.16 -1.68 9.10
CA MET A 210 4.35 -1.36 9.91
C MET A 210 4.38 -2.03 11.27
N ASP A 211 3.25 -2.22 11.92
CA ASP A 211 3.18 -2.85 13.26
C ASP A 211 3.83 -4.24 13.28
N HIS A 212 3.86 -4.87 12.13
CA HIS A 212 4.41 -6.20 11.96
C HIS A 212 5.88 -6.20 11.53
N ALA A 213 6.32 -5.17 10.83
CA ALA A 213 7.73 -5.05 10.40
C ALA A 213 8.66 -4.73 11.57
N ASP A 214 8.27 -3.81 12.46
CA ASP A 214 9.07 -3.41 13.63
C ASP A 214 9.20 -4.55 14.65
N THR A 215 8.18 -5.38 14.81
CA THR A 215 8.22 -6.56 15.68
C THR A 215 9.20 -7.64 15.18
N MET A 216 9.37 -7.76 13.86
CA MET A 216 10.23 -8.76 13.23
C MET A 216 11.69 -8.33 13.16
N LEU A 217 11.98 -7.03 13.13
CA LEU A 217 13.34 -6.50 13.02
C LEU A 217 14.02 -6.29 14.38
N GLY A 218 13.33 -6.56 15.50
CA GLY A 218 13.91 -6.46 16.85
C GLY A 218 14.21 -5.02 17.28
N GLU A 219 13.65 -4.02 16.64
CA GLU A 219 13.75 -2.65 17.12
C GLU A 219 12.90 -2.46 18.38
N PRO A 220 13.45 -1.81 19.44
CA PRO A 220 12.72 -1.61 20.68
C PRO A 220 11.46 -0.75 20.41
N LYS A 221 10.32 -1.20 20.97
CA LYS A 221 9.11 -0.37 21.02
C LYS A 221 9.51 1.02 21.54
N ARG A 222 9.17 2.06 20.80
CA ARG A 222 9.34 3.43 21.28
C ARG A 222 8.50 3.58 22.54
N PRO A 223 9.05 4.17 23.61
CA PRO A 223 8.24 4.49 24.80
C PRO A 223 7.13 5.47 24.41
N ASP A 224 5.99 5.29 25.02
CA ASP A 224 4.77 6.11 24.88
C ASP A 224 5.01 7.60 25.19
#